data_ab17f260b9610d0b26e623b6007d2241
#
_entry.id   ab17f260b9610d0b26e623b6007d2241
#
_cell.length_a   1.000
_cell.length_b   1.000
_cell.length_c   1.000
_cell.angle_alpha   90.00
_cell.angle_beta   90.00
_cell.angle_gamma   90.00
#
_symmetry.space_group_name_H-M   'P 1'
#
loop_
_entity.id
_entity.type
_entity.pdbx_description
1 polymer ?
#
loop_
_entity_poly.entity_id
_entity_poly.type
_entity_poly.pdbx_seq_one_letter_code
_entity_poly.pdbx_strand_id
1 'polypeptide(L)'
;AFIGVDVIVGTRGETDEYFEETRQFLESLDFSQLHVFTYSERPNTQALKIEHEVDPKTKHIRCKTLLDISDKKLQAFYQSQKGAERIVLYEHTRHGDVMYGFTENYIKVETPYHEDKANQLKMITLGEFNDVKTALLEK
;
A
#
# COMPACT_ATOMS: atom_id res chain seq x y z
N ALA A 1 -5.09 -10.72 -9.42
CA ALA A 1 -4.32 -11.02 -8.20
C ALA A 1 -3.69 -9.75 -7.61
N PHE A 2 -3.60 -9.68 -6.30
CA PHE A 2 -2.90 -8.59 -5.63
C PHE A 2 -1.39 -8.80 -5.75
N ILE A 3 -0.68 -7.76 -6.22
CA ILE A 3 0.77 -7.80 -6.36
C ILE A 3 1.38 -6.67 -5.52
N GLY A 4 2.18 -7.05 -4.52
CA GLY A 4 2.92 -6.10 -3.70
C GLY A 4 4.39 -6.06 -4.12
N VAL A 5 4.99 -4.87 -4.12
CA VAL A 5 6.40 -4.68 -4.46
C VAL A 5 7.08 -3.92 -3.33
N ASP A 6 8.24 -4.42 -2.89
CA ASP A 6 9.06 -3.74 -1.89
C ASP A 6 10.13 -2.91 -2.58
N VAL A 7 10.33 -1.67 -2.11
CA VAL A 7 11.33 -0.77 -2.66
C VAL A 7 12.02 0.00 -1.54
N ILE A 8 13.33 0.21 -1.68
CA ILE A 8 14.15 0.99 -0.75
C ILE A 8 14.60 2.26 -1.45
N VAL A 9 14.40 3.41 -0.81
CA VAL A 9 14.85 4.72 -1.33
C VAL A 9 15.97 5.29 -0.47
N GLY A 10 16.79 6.12 -1.06
CA GLY A 10 17.82 6.87 -0.35
C GLY A 10 19.07 6.06 -0.07
N THR A 11 19.32 4.98 -0.80
CA THR A 11 20.60 4.25 -0.70
C THR A 11 21.75 5.14 -1.16
N ARG A 12 22.95 4.90 -0.64
CA ARG A 12 24.13 5.63 -1.11
C ARG A 12 24.33 5.40 -2.60
N GLY A 13 24.65 6.45 -3.32
CA GLY A 13 24.81 6.40 -4.78
C GLY A 13 23.52 6.65 -5.55
N GLU A 14 22.37 6.78 -4.90
CA GLU A 14 21.11 7.11 -5.56
C GLU A 14 21.08 8.60 -5.89
N THR A 15 21.36 8.96 -7.14
CA THR A 15 21.25 10.33 -7.62
C THR A 15 19.80 10.65 -7.98
N ASP A 16 19.48 11.94 -8.20
CA ASP A 16 18.16 12.34 -8.69
C ASP A 16 17.82 11.66 -10.02
N GLU A 17 18.80 11.49 -10.88
CA GLU A 17 18.64 10.81 -12.16
C GLU A 17 18.28 9.33 -11.98
N TYR A 18 19.00 8.63 -11.11
CA TYR A 18 18.70 7.23 -10.81
C TYR A 18 17.35 7.06 -10.15
N PHE A 19 16.98 7.96 -9.26
CA PHE A 19 15.66 7.93 -8.64
C PHE A 19 14.55 8.12 -9.68
N GLU A 20 14.74 9.07 -10.62
CA GLU A 20 13.76 9.32 -11.67
C GLU A 20 13.58 8.10 -12.58
N GLU A 21 14.65 7.39 -12.89
CA GLU A 21 14.58 6.12 -13.62
C GLU A 21 13.76 5.08 -12.85
N THR A 22 13.98 4.98 -11.54
CA THR A 22 13.23 4.08 -10.66
C THR A 22 11.76 4.45 -10.65
N ARG A 23 11.44 5.74 -10.51
CA ARG A 23 10.07 6.24 -10.49
C ARG A 23 9.34 5.88 -11.78
N GLN A 24 9.96 6.15 -12.92
CA GLN A 24 9.37 5.86 -14.22
C GLN A 24 9.16 4.37 -14.42
N PHE A 25 10.13 3.55 -14.00
CA PHE A 25 10.02 2.11 -14.09
C PHE A 25 8.85 1.58 -13.24
N LEU A 26 8.72 2.06 -12.00
CA LEU A 26 7.63 1.66 -11.12
C LEU A 26 6.26 2.08 -11.66
N GLU A 27 6.15 3.29 -12.22
CA GLU A 27 4.90 3.73 -12.84
C GLU A 27 4.49 2.84 -14.02
N SER A 28 5.46 2.28 -14.74
CA SER A 28 5.21 1.41 -15.90
C SER A 28 4.81 -0.01 -15.52
N LEU A 29 5.09 -0.45 -14.29
CA LEU A 29 4.78 -1.79 -13.84
C LEU A 29 3.33 -1.94 -13.41
N ASP A 30 2.80 -3.13 -13.64
CA ASP A 30 1.45 -3.47 -13.17
C ASP A 30 1.53 -4.14 -11.81
N PHE A 31 1.31 -3.36 -10.75
CA PHE A 31 1.27 -3.84 -9.38
C PHE A 31 0.14 -3.16 -8.61
N SER A 32 -0.19 -3.68 -7.43
CA SER A 32 -1.30 -3.18 -6.61
C SER A 32 -0.85 -2.21 -5.53
N GLN A 33 0.30 -2.45 -4.93
CA GLN A 33 0.80 -1.64 -3.81
C GLN A 33 2.32 -1.69 -3.74
N LEU A 34 2.93 -0.55 -3.35
CA LEU A 34 4.34 -0.49 -2.98
C LEU A 34 4.49 -0.47 -1.46
N HIS A 35 5.48 -1.20 -0.98
CA HIS A 35 5.98 -1.05 0.38
C HIS A 35 7.30 -0.29 0.29
N VAL A 36 7.30 0.97 0.71
CA VAL A 36 8.45 1.86 0.56
C VAL A 36 9.21 1.97 1.88
N PHE A 37 10.50 1.65 1.83
CA PHE A 37 11.39 1.73 2.99
C PHE A 37 12.47 2.76 2.72
N THR A 38 12.77 3.60 3.72
CA THR A 38 13.92 4.49 3.63
C THR A 38 15.18 3.75 4.09
N TYR A 39 16.26 3.95 3.34
CA TYR A 39 17.53 3.32 3.67
C TYR A 39 18.06 3.81 5.01
N SER A 40 18.50 2.87 5.84
CA SER A 40 19.19 3.15 7.10
C SER A 40 20.57 2.51 7.06
N GLU A 41 21.59 3.28 7.46
CA GLU A 41 22.96 2.78 7.46
C GLU A 41 23.19 1.79 8.60
N ARG A 42 23.94 0.74 8.28
CA ARG A 42 24.37 -0.26 9.25
C ARG A 42 25.89 -0.34 9.29
N PRO A 43 26.49 -0.41 10.48
CA PRO A 43 27.95 -0.55 10.60
C PRO A 43 28.47 -1.77 9.83
N ASN A 44 29.66 -1.63 9.26
CA ASN A 44 30.41 -2.71 8.60
C ASN A 44 29.73 -3.28 7.35
N THR A 45 28.84 -2.50 6.69
CA THR A 45 28.27 -2.92 5.41
C THR A 45 29.05 -2.34 4.23
N GLN A 46 28.95 -2.99 3.08
CA GLN A 46 29.58 -2.51 1.85
C GLN A 46 28.98 -1.17 1.39
N ALA A 47 27.72 -0.90 1.73
CA ALA A 47 27.06 0.34 1.37
C ALA A 47 27.77 1.57 1.90
N LEU A 48 28.42 1.49 3.09
CA LEU A 48 29.16 2.61 3.68
C LEU A 48 30.37 3.03 2.86
N LYS A 49 30.84 2.20 1.92
CA LYS A 49 31.96 2.50 1.04
C LYS A 49 31.57 3.35 -0.18
N ILE A 50 30.28 3.53 -0.41
CA ILE A 50 29.77 4.35 -1.51
C ILE A 50 29.77 5.81 -1.05
N GLU A 51 30.43 6.69 -1.82
CA GLU A 51 30.67 8.07 -1.41
C GLU A 51 29.42 8.96 -1.40
N HIS A 52 28.49 8.77 -2.35
CA HIS A 52 27.30 9.62 -2.47
C HIS A 52 26.26 9.22 -1.44
N GLU A 53 26.10 10.06 -0.42
CA GLU A 53 25.09 9.88 0.61
C GLU A 53 23.88 10.74 0.30
N VAL A 54 22.67 10.18 0.46
CA VAL A 54 21.42 10.92 0.26
C VAL A 54 21.00 11.53 1.61
N ASP A 55 20.73 12.84 1.63
CA ASP A 55 20.33 13.50 2.86
C ASP A 55 18.91 13.09 3.32
N PRO A 56 18.58 13.23 4.62
CA PRO A 56 17.27 12.79 5.13
C PRO A 56 16.09 13.49 4.49
N LYS A 57 16.22 14.76 4.12
CA LYS A 57 15.15 15.52 3.48
C LYS A 57 14.84 14.95 2.09
N THR A 58 15.86 14.64 1.31
CA THR A 58 15.71 14.04 -0.01
C THR A 58 15.09 12.64 0.09
N LYS A 59 15.53 11.83 1.07
CA LYS A 59 14.93 10.53 1.34
C LYS A 59 13.43 10.64 1.61
N HIS A 60 13.04 11.60 2.42
CA HIS A 60 11.64 11.84 2.76
C HIS A 60 10.81 12.20 1.52
N ILE A 61 11.31 13.10 0.68
CA ILE A 61 10.65 13.52 -0.56
C ILE A 61 10.48 12.34 -1.51
N ARG A 62 11.53 11.54 -1.68
CA ARG A 62 11.51 10.37 -2.56
C ARG A 62 10.53 9.31 -2.05
N CYS A 63 10.53 9.06 -0.74
CA CYS A 63 9.59 8.15 -0.12
C CYS A 63 8.15 8.57 -0.39
N LYS A 64 7.84 9.85 -0.16
CA LYS A 64 6.50 10.40 -0.40
C LYS A 64 6.08 10.28 -1.86
N THR A 65 6.99 10.55 -2.80
CA THR A 65 6.72 10.42 -4.23
C THR A 65 6.29 9.00 -4.58
N LEU A 66 7.00 7.99 -4.07
CA LEU A 66 6.67 6.59 -4.33
C LEU A 66 5.39 6.15 -3.61
N LEU A 67 5.14 6.67 -2.41
CA LEU A 67 3.88 6.38 -1.70
C LEU A 67 2.67 6.94 -2.45
N ASP A 68 2.80 8.10 -3.08
CA ASP A 68 1.73 8.66 -3.93
C ASP A 68 1.44 7.74 -5.13
N ILE A 69 2.46 7.17 -5.75
CA ILE A 69 2.30 6.18 -6.82
C ILE A 69 1.58 4.93 -6.28
N SER A 70 2.00 4.45 -5.12
CA SER A 70 1.37 3.29 -4.46
C SER A 70 -0.12 3.53 -4.21
N ASP A 71 -0.48 4.71 -3.68
CA ASP A 71 -1.87 5.04 -3.41
C ASP A 71 -2.72 5.02 -4.67
N LYS A 72 -2.21 5.58 -5.76
CA LYS A 72 -2.90 5.57 -7.06
C LYS A 72 -3.09 4.15 -7.59
N LYS A 73 -2.06 3.32 -7.50
CA LYS A 73 -2.11 1.93 -7.95
C LYS A 73 -3.09 1.11 -7.11
N LEU A 74 -3.08 1.31 -5.79
CA LEU A 74 -3.98 0.61 -4.89
C LEU A 74 -5.43 1.01 -5.14
N GLN A 75 -5.70 2.30 -5.33
CA GLN A 75 -7.04 2.77 -5.67
C GLN A 75 -7.52 2.19 -7.01
N ALA A 76 -6.65 2.12 -8.01
CA ALA A 76 -6.97 1.50 -9.30
C ALA A 76 -7.31 0.02 -9.15
N PHE A 77 -6.55 -0.69 -8.29
CA PHE A 77 -6.84 -2.10 -8.01
C PHE A 77 -8.21 -2.25 -7.33
N TYR A 78 -8.50 -1.45 -6.33
CA TYR A 78 -9.80 -1.48 -5.64
C TYR A 78 -10.94 -1.14 -6.63
N GLN A 79 -10.72 -0.13 -7.47
CA GLN A 79 -11.70 0.27 -8.48
C GLN A 79 -12.04 -0.89 -9.42
N SER A 80 -11.04 -1.69 -9.80
CA SER A 80 -11.24 -2.84 -10.68
C SER A 80 -12.04 -3.96 -10.04
N GLN A 81 -12.13 -3.99 -8.72
CA GLN A 81 -12.81 -5.04 -7.96
C GLN A 81 -14.21 -4.67 -7.52
N LYS A 82 -14.66 -3.44 -7.75
CA LYS A 82 -16.04 -3.04 -7.43
C LYS A 82 -17.04 -3.93 -8.14
N GLY A 83 -18.07 -4.35 -7.43
CA GLY A 83 -19.11 -5.23 -7.95
C GLY A 83 -18.77 -6.72 -7.91
N ALA A 84 -17.55 -7.08 -7.57
CA ALA A 84 -17.15 -8.48 -7.46
C ALA A 84 -17.64 -9.08 -6.14
N GLU A 85 -17.96 -10.37 -6.16
CA GLU A 85 -18.26 -11.11 -4.94
C GLU A 85 -16.96 -11.68 -4.38
N ARG A 86 -16.71 -11.44 -3.09
CA ARG A 86 -15.49 -11.91 -2.42
C ARG A 86 -15.80 -12.36 -1.00
N ILE A 87 -14.98 -13.29 -0.51
CA ILE A 87 -15.05 -13.72 0.88
C ILE A 87 -14.21 -12.76 1.71
N VAL A 88 -14.79 -12.21 2.77
CA VAL A 88 -14.14 -11.25 3.67
C VAL A 88 -14.02 -11.87 5.06
N LEU A 89 -12.86 -11.76 5.66
CA LEU A 89 -12.64 -12.05 7.07
C LEU A 89 -12.66 -10.73 7.82
N TYR A 90 -13.68 -10.53 8.66
CA TYR A 90 -13.81 -9.31 9.46
C TYR A 90 -12.99 -9.42 10.74
N GLU A 91 -12.33 -8.31 11.10
CA GLU A 91 -11.62 -8.19 12.37
C GLU A 91 -12.64 -8.05 13.51
N HIS A 92 -12.23 -8.36 14.73
CA HIS A 92 -13.09 -8.19 15.91
C HIS A 92 -13.02 -6.77 16.49
N THR A 93 -12.08 -5.95 16.04
CA THR A 93 -11.86 -4.60 16.56
C THR A 93 -12.92 -3.63 16.03
N ARG A 94 -13.52 -2.88 16.94
CA ARG A 94 -14.46 -1.82 16.58
C ARG A 94 -13.72 -0.49 16.43
N HIS A 95 -13.98 0.22 15.33
CA HIS A 95 -13.44 1.55 15.06
C HIS A 95 -14.59 2.56 14.99
N GLY A 96 -15.01 3.10 16.14
CA GLY A 96 -16.20 3.95 16.21
C GLY A 96 -17.46 3.13 15.85
N ASP A 97 -18.14 3.52 14.79
CA ASP A 97 -19.36 2.84 14.32
C ASP A 97 -19.11 1.81 13.23
N VAL A 98 -17.85 1.55 12.89
CA VAL A 98 -17.50 0.65 11.79
C VAL A 98 -16.51 -0.43 12.20
N MET A 99 -16.43 -1.45 11.39
CA MET A 99 -15.43 -2.49 11.48
C MET A 99 -14.86 -2.76 10.10
N TYR A 100 -13.67 -3.37 10.07
CA TYR A 100 -12.95 -3.65 8.85
C TYR A 100 -12.68 -5.13 8.70
N GLY A 101 -12.52 -5.54 7.45
CA GLY A 101 -12.05 -6.88 7.11
C GLY A 101 -11.23 -6.83 5.83
N PHE A 102 -10.68 -7.97 5.46
CA PHE A 102 -9.90 -8.11 4.24
C PHE A 102 -10.40 -9.27 3.41
N THR A 103 -10.44 -9.06 2.09
CA THR A 103 -10.74 -10.13 1.15
C THR A 103 -9.54 -11.06 1.01
N GLU A 104 -9.75 -12.19 0.35
CA GLU A 104 -8.69 -13.15 0.01
C GLU A 104 -7.59 -12.53 -0.86
N ASN A 105 -7.89 -11.46 -1.60
CA ASN A 105 -6.95 -10.71 -2.44
C ASN A 105 -6.57 -9.35 -1.82
N TYR A 106 -6.62 -9.24 -0.50
CA TYR A 106 -6.11 -8.12 0.31
C TYR A 106 -6.81 -6.77 0.10
N ILE A 107 -8.06 -6.76 -0.32
CA ILE A 107 -8.86 -5.54 -0.37
C ILE A 107 -9.45 -5.28 1.03
N LYS A 108 -9.23 -4.06 1.54
CA LYS A 108 -9.83 -3.64 2.80
C LYS A 108 -11.29 -3.30 2.59
N VAL A 109 -12.15 -3.84 3.45
CA VAL A 109 -13.60 -3.63 3.40
C VAL A 109 -14.06 -2.97 4.68
N GLU A 110 -14.91 -1.95 4.57
CA GLU A 110 -15.52 -1.27 5.70
C GLU A 110 -17.01 -1.57 5.73
N THR A 111 -17.53 -1.88 6.91
CA THR A 111 -18.95 -2.11 7.13
C THR A 111 -19.34 -1.52 8.49
N PRO A 112 -20.62 -1.14 8.70
CA PRO A 112 -21.07 -0.77 10.03
C PRO A 112 -20.78 -1.89 11.04
N TYR A 113 -20.36 -1.50 12.25
CA TYR A 113 -20.00 -2.48 13.26
C TYR A 113 -21.18 -3.39 13.61
N HIS A 114 -20.89 -4.68 13.61
CA HIS A 114 -21.85 -5.69 14.04
C HIS A 114 -21.09 -6.81 14.73
N GLU A 115 -21.45 -7.09 15.97
CA GLU A 115 -20.77 -8.09 16.77
C GLU A 115 -20.79 -9.48 16.11
N ASP A 116 -21.89 -9.81 15.45
CA ASP A 116 -22.07 -11.10 14.77
C ASP A 116 -21.09 -11.31 13.60
N LYS A 117 -20.53 -10.23 13.06
CA LYS A 117 -19.56 -10.30 11.95
C LYS A 117 -18.13 -10.49 12.42
N ALA A 118 -17.83 -10.19 13.69
CA ALA A 118 -16.47 -10.24 14.22
C ALA A 118 -15.89 -11.65 14.10
N ASN A 119 -14.67 -11.75 13.56
CA ASN A 119 -13.96 -13.01 13.31
C ASN A 119 -14.70 -14.00 12.41
N GLN A 120 -15.63 -13.52 11.59
CA GLN A 120 -16.41 -14.37 10.70
C GLN A 120 -15.99 -14.18 9.24
N LEU A 121 -16.03 -15.26 8.48
CA LEU A 121 -15.91 -15.25 7.03
C LEU A 121 -17.31 -15.00 6.45
N LYS A 122 -17.40 -14.07 5.51
CA LYS A 122 -18.66 -13.74 4.88
C LYS A 122 -18.47 -13.45 3.40
N MET A 123 -19.33 -14.01 2.55
CA MET A 123 -19.39 -13.66 1.12
C MET A 123 -20.15 -12.34 0.98
N ILE A 124 -19.51 -11.34 0.38
CA ILE A 124 -20.10 -10.04 0.13
C ILE A 124 -19.86 -9.58 -1.30
N THR A 125 -20.64 -8.58 -1.73
CA THR A 125 -20.36 -7.85 -2.97
C THR A 125 -19.62 -6.56 -2.62
N LEU A 126 -18.50 -6.29 -3.30
CA LEU A 126 -17.73 -5.07 -3.08
C LEU A 126 -18.46 -3.88 -3.68
N GLY A 127 -18.62 -2.82 -2.90
CA GLY A 127 -19.31 -1.59 -3.28
C GLY A 127 -18.35 -0.44 -3.59
N GLU A 128 -18.82 0.78 -3.32
CA GLU A 128 -18.04 2.00 -3.57
C GLU A 128 -16.96 2.22 -2.52
N PHE A 129 -16.06 3.18 -2.79
CA PHE A 129 -15.08 3.62 -1.80
C PHE A 129 -15.79 4.25 -0.59
N ASN A 130 -15.16 4.11 0.60
CA ASN A 130 -15.54 4.89 1.76
C ASN A 130 -15.18 6.37 1.56
N ASP A 131 -15.57 7.24 2.50
CA ASP A 131 -15.39 8.70 2.37
C ASP A 131 -13.93 9.13 2.17
N VAL A 132 -12.99 8.39 2.76
CA VAL A 132 -11.55 8.72 2.69
C VAL A 132 -10.79 7.87 1.67
N LYS A 133 -11.47 7.04 0.90
CA LYS A 133 -10.91 6.19 -0.16
C LYS A 133 -9.83 5.22 0.31
N THR A 134 -9.93 4.74 1.54
CA THR A 134 -9.00 3.76 2.12
C THR A 134 -9.53 2.34 2.10
N ALA A 135 -10.83 2.16 1.86
CA ALA A 135 -11.49 0.86 1.83
C ALA A 135 -12.70 0.89 0.92
N LEU A 136 -13.17 -0.28 0.51
CA LEU A 136 -14.46 -0.41 -0.17
C LEU A 136 -15.54 -0.74 0.85
N LEU A 137 -16.75 -0.24 0.59
CA LEU A 137 -17.90 -0.54 1.43
C LEU A 137 -18.49 -1.89 1.03
N GLU A 138 -19.08 -2.59 2.01
CA GLU A 138 -19.93 -3.75 1.74
C GLU A 138 -21.21 -3.26 1.05
N LYS A 139 -21.50 -3.85 -0.09
CA LYS A 139 -22.70 -3.45 -0.87
C LYS A 139 -23.95 -4.12 -0.33
#